data_6aea386c5ed80cdb1e27856030bb6d1b
#
_entry.id   6aea386c5ed80cdb1e27856030bb6d1b
#
_cell.length_a   1.000
_cell.length_b   1.000
_cell.length_c   1.000
_cell.angle_alpha   90.00
_cell.angle_beta   90.00
_cell.angle_gamma   90.00
#
_symmetry.space_group_name_H-M   'P 1'
#
loop_
_entity.id
_entity.type
_entity.pdbx_description
1 polymer ?
#
loop_
_entity_poly.entity_id
_entity_poly.type
_entity_poly.pdbx_seq_one_letter_code
_entity_poly.pdbx_strand_id
1 'polypeptide(L)'
;MTPEARGNPQPPPLSSADTAIESTFTLSAGKRDLVVRMPFTNAAGFLGCDSAARESVDFASLGAYLTPPFSLQPRSAAQGPRWLPYPGGFLLHTGIPNPGLRAAIRRHRRHWAILPCPVIVHLLVDGPEDAREAVRWIESVDEVAGLEIGLGEVDERQAALVVAASVGEVPLIAQLPLGTAVSVFVAAAEAGAQAISIGAPRGALPGTGGAPVHGRLYGPAIFPFALHAVTRLKEHLRVPVFAGGGVYRREQAVALLRAGAVAVQLDGVMWTTAERVLSPD
;
A
#
# COMPACT_ATOMS: atom_id res chain seq x y z
N MET A 1 27.21 -13.66 40.50
CA MET A 1 26.25 -14.48 39.77
C MET A 1 25.66 -13.59 38.68
N THR A 2 26.14 -13.70 37.47
CA THR A 2 25.62 -13.00 36.29
C THR A 2 24.40 -13.78 35.79
N PRO A 3 23.25 -13.16 35.52
CA PRO A 3 22.10 -13.85 34.95
C PRO A 3 22.39 -14.25 33.50
N GLU A 4 22.34 -15.53 33.22
CA GLU A 4 22.37 -16.08 31.87
C GLU A 4 21.24 -15.48 31.05
N ALA A 5 21.60 -14.87 29.92
CA ALA A 5 20.65 -14.40 28.91
C ALA A 5 19.89 -15.63 28.36
N ARG A 6 18.65 -15.79 28.73
CA ARG A 6 17.74 -16.78 28.11
C ARG A 6 17.60 -16.37 26.65
N GLY A 7 18.14 -17.18 25.76
CA GLY A 7 17.96 -17.02 24.33
C GLY A 7 16.47 -16.94 23.99
N ASN A 8 16.14 -15.94 23.16
CA ASN A 8 14.79 -15.80 22.64
C ASN A 8 14.43 -17.07 21.83
N PRO A 9 13.32 -17.76 22.11
CA PRO A 9 12.96 -18.97 21.37
C PRO A 9 12.84 -18.63 19.88
N GLN A 10 13.67 -19.26 19.05
CA GLN A 10 13.51 -19.19 17.60
C GLN A 10 12.15 -19.79 17.23
N PRO A 11 11.37 -19.11 16.37
CA PRO A 11 10.15 -19.69 15.84
C PRO A 11 10.48 -21.02 15.14
N PRO A 12 9.58 -22.00 15.17
CA PRO A 12 9.80 -23.27 14.47
C PRO A 12 10.02 -23.02 12.97
N PRO A 13 10.86 -23.82 12.30
CA PRO A 13 11.06 -23.71 10.86
C PRO A 13 9.74 -23.92 10.14
N LEU A 14 9.52 -23.13 9.06
CA LEU A 14 8.35 -23.26 8.21
C LEU A 14 8.29 -24.66 7.60
N SER A 15 7.10 -25.27 7.55
CA SER A 15 6.91 -26.54 6.86
C SER A 15 7.01 -26.35 5.35
N SER A 16 7.33 -27.42 4.60
CA SER A 16 7.40 -27.39 3.13
C SER A 16 6.08 -26.95 2.45
N ALA A 17 4.95 -27.03 3.15
CA ALA A 17 3.66 -26.48 2.69
C ALA A 17 3.60 -24.95 2.74
N ASP A 18 4.53 -24.30 3.45
CA ASP A 18 4.59 -22.84 3.59
C ASP A 18 5.40 -22.16 2.46
N THR A 19 6.07 -22.94 1.62
CA THR A 19 6.92 -22.42 0.54
C THR A 19 6.16 -22.07 -0.74
N ALA A 20 4.99 -22.63 -0.96
CA ALA A 20 4.16 -22.35 -2.12
C ALA A 20 3.00 -21.40 -1.75
N ILE A 21 3.28 -20.10 -1.66
CA ILE A 21 2.23 -19.09 -1.59
C ILE A 21 1.75 -18.79 -3.01
N GLU A 22 0.98 -19.70 -3.59
CA GLU A 22 0.25 -19.46 -4.83
C GLU A 22 -1.12 -18.89 -4.44
N SER A 23 -1.30 -17.59 -4.64
CA SER A 23 -2.62 -16.98 -4.53
C SER A 23 -2.85 -16.04 -5.70
N THR A 24 -3.48 -16.58 -6.74
CA THR A 24 -4.03 -15.74 -7.80
C THR A 24 -5.42 -15.29 -7.37
N PHE A 25 -5.69 -14.00 -7.41
CA PHE A 25 -7.04 -13.47 -7.23
C PHE A 25 -7.34 -12.42 -8.30
N THR A 26 -8.61 -12.19 -8.55
CA THR A 26 -9.09 -11.21 -9.54
C THR A 26 -10.05 -10.25 -8.88
N LEU A 27 -9.84 -8.96 -9.11
CA LEU A 27 -10.85 -7.92 -8.86
C LEU A 27 -11.43 -7.51 -10.21
N SER A 28 -12.74 -7.51 -10.32
CA SER A 28 -13.44 -7.13 -11.55
C SER A 28 -14.26 -5.86 -11.34
N ALA A 29 -14.20 -4.94 -12.30
CA ALA A 29 -15.04 -3.76 -12.34
C ALA A 29 -15.31 -3.36 -13.78
N GLY A 30 -16.57 -3.19 -14.12
CA GLY A 30 -17.00 -2.69 -15.43
C GLY A 30 -16.38 -3.47 -16.59
N LYS A 31 -15.36 -2.87 -17.22
CA LYS A 31 -14.66 -3.42 -18.38
C LYS A 31 -13.28 -4.01 -18.11
N ARG A 32 -12.78 -3.91 -16.90
CA ARG A 32 -11.40 -4.30 -16.58
C ARG A 32 -11.31 -5.26 -15.41
N ASP A 33 -10.35 -6.16 -15.54
CA ASP A 33 -9.97 -7.08 -14.47
C ASP A 33 -8.55 -6.78 -14.01
N LEU A 34 -8.37 -6.72 -12.70
CA LEU A 34 -7.05 -6.72 -12.06
C LEU A 34 -6.74 -8.16 -11.62
N VAL A 35 -5.90 -8.84 -12.38
CA VAL A 35 -5.44 -10.20 -12.05
C VAL A 35 -4.11 -10.12 -11.31
N VAL A 36 -4.10 -10.45 -10.03
CA VAL A 36 -2.90 -10.47 -9.18
C VAL A 36 -2.45 -11.92 -9.02
N ARG A 37 -1.32 -12.27 -9.62
CA ARG A 37 -0.82 -13.66 -9.69
C ARG A 37 0.11 -14.04 -8.56
N MET A 38 0.69 -13.05 -7.87
CA MET A 38 1.59 -13.23 -6.74
C MET A 38 1.06 -12.38 -5.59
N PRO A 39 1.15 -12.84 -4.33
CA PRO A 39 0.57 -12.12 -3.21
C PRO A 39 1.40 -10.93 -2.73
N PHE A 40 2.40 -10.51 -3.48
CA PHE A 40 3.28 -9.41 -3.12
C PHE A 40 3.12 -8.23 -4.08
N THR A 41 2.98 -7.05 -3.52
CA THR A 41 3.02 -5.78 -4.26
C THR A 41 3.94 -4.81 -3.51
N ASN A 42 4.41 -3.77 -4.17
CA ASN A 42 4.99 -2.65 -3.42
C ASN A 42 3.89 -1.78 -2.81
N ALA A 43 4.16 -1.14 -1.67
CA ALA A 43 3.35 -0.02 -1.19
C ALA A 43 3.61 1.22 -2.05
N ALA A 44 2.58 2.05 -2.23
CA ALA A 44 2.68 3.25 -3.05
C ALA A 44 3.79 4.20 -2.55
N GLY A 45 4.67 4.60 -3.47
CA GLY A 45 5.79 5.51 -3.20
C GLY A 45 7.11 4.84 -2.80
N PHE A 46 7.17 3.51 -2.65
CA PHE A 46 8.40 2.79 -2.31
C PHE A 46 9.18 2.29 -3.53
N LEU A 47 8.56 2.22 -4.69
CA LEU A 47 9.24 2.11 -5.98
C LEU A 47 9.00 3.36 -6.80
N GLY A 48 10.01 3.80 -7.54
CA GLY A 48 9.89 4.90 -8.51
C GLY A 48 9.11 4.48 -9.76
N CYS A 49 8.91 5.45 -10.66
CA CYS A 49 8.34 5.20 -11.99
C CYS A 49 9.39 4.94 -13.08
N ASP A 50 10.67 4.99 -12.77
CA ASP A 50 11.77 5.04 -13.72
C ASP A 50 12.49 3.69 -13.83
N SER A 51 13.44 3.60 -14.76
CA SER A 51 14.30 2.42 -14.95
C SER A 51 15.12 2.06 -13.70
N ALA A 52 15.49 3.04 -12.87
CA ALA A 52 16.20 2.80 -11.62
C ALA A 52 15.41 1.92 -10.63
N ALA A 53 14.09 1.96 -10.65
CA ALA A 53 13.26 1.07 -9.85
C ALA A 53 13.41 -0.41 -10.25
N ARG A 54 13.72 -0.67 -11.53
CA ARG A 54 13.94 -2.01 -12.06
C ARG A 54 15.27 -2.63 -11.66
N GLU A 55 16.27 -1.82 -11.35
CA GLU A 55 17.57 -2.31 -10.91
C GLU A 55 17.53 -2.81 -9.46
N SER A 56 16.54 -2.37 -8.69
CA SER A 56 16.40 -2.71 -7.28
C SER A 56 15.46 -3.88 -6.99
N VAL A 57 14.50 -4.16 -7.90
CA VAL A 57 13.47 -5.20 -7.72
C VAL A 57 13.07 -5.78 -9.06
N ASP A 58 13.00 -7.12 -9.14
CA ASP A 58 12.39 -7.79 -10.27
C ASP A 58 10.86 -7.64 -10.23
N PHE A 59 10.32 -6.86 -11.17
CA PHE A 59 8.87 -6.65 -11.28
C PHE A 59 8.08 -7.93 -11.60
N ALA A 60 8.73 -8.98 -12.15
CA ALA A 60 8.07 -10.26 -12.36
C ALA A 60 7.79 -11.01 -11.05
N SER A 61 8.46 -10.66 -9.96
CA SER A 61 8.19 -11.19 -8.62
C SER A 61 7.02 -10.49 -7.92
N LEU A 62 6.47 -9.42 -8.50
CA LEU A 62 5.32 -8.69 -7.98
C LEU A 62 4.02 -9.15 -8.64
N GLY A 63 2.97 -9.32 -7.85
CA GLY A 63 1.62 -9.59 -8.34
C GLY A 63 0.98 -8.37 -9.00
N ALA A 64 1.36 -7.17 -8.57
CA ALA A 64 1.03 -5.89 -9.17
C ALA A 64 2.03 -4.82 -8.73
N TYR A 65 2.24 -3.82 -9.59
CA TYR A 65 3.02 -2.63 -9.28
C TYR A 65 2.10 -1.47 -8.92
N LEU A 66 2.29 -0.89 -7.73
CA LEU A 66 1.64 0.36 -7.32
C LEU A 66 2.55 1.55 -7.65
N THR A 67 2.00 2.52 -8.35
CA THR A 67 2.73 3.74 -8.69
C THR A 67 3.04 4.58 -7.43
N PRO A 68 4.01 5.51 -7.50
CA PRO A 68 4.05 6.61 -6.55
C PRO A 68 2.69 7.32 -6.48
N PRO A 69 2.34 7.91 -5.33
CA PRO A 69 1.08 8.61 -5.20
C PRO A 69 1.03 9.84 -6.13
N PHE A 70 -0.04 9.95 -6.92
CA PHE A 70 -0.34 11.11 -7.73
C PHE A 70 -1.56 11.83 -7.18
N SER A 71 -1.65 13.13 -7.39
CA SER A 71 -2.85 13.95 -7.16
C SER A 71 -3.29 14.56 -8.49
N LEU A 72 -4.54 15.02 -8.56
CA LEU A 72 -5.07 15.64 -9.77
C LEU A 72 -4.20 16.81 -10.20
N GLN A 73 -3.87 17.70 -9.27
CA GLN A 73 -2.95 18.82 -9.45
C GLN A 73 -1.54 18.49 -8.93
N PRO A 74 -0.48 19.17 -9.44
CA PRO A 74 0.87 18.99 -8.91
C PRO A 74 0.97 19.33 -7.42
N ARG A 75 1.80 18.58 -6.69
CA ARG A 75 2.14 18.88 -5.30
C ARG A 75 3.62 19.14 -5.13
N SER A 76 3.93 20.13 -4.29
CA SER A 76 5.30 20.44 -3.86
C SER A 76 5.72 19.61 -2.66
N ALA A 77 7.04 19.46 -2.50
CA ALA A 77 7.59 18.79 -1.34
C ALA A 77 7.34 19.58 -0.04
N ALA A 78 7.17 18.86 1.06
CA ALA A 78 7.10 19.47 2.40
C ALA A 78 8.37 20.25 2.74
N GLN A 79 8.21 21.27 3.56
CA GLN A 79 9.32 22.01 4.15
C GLN A 79 9.90 21.24 5.35
N GLY A 80 11.18 21.48 5.64
CA GLY A 80 11.87 20.88 6.78
C GLY A 80 12.28 19.40 6.59
N PRO A 81 12.54 18.69 7.70
CA PRO A 81 12.99 17.30 7.66
C PRO A 81 11.90 16.38 7.08
N ARG A 82 12.28 15.62 6.06
CA ARG A 82 11.34 14.72 5.35
C ARG A 82 11.44 13.27 5.78
N TRP A 83 12.52 12.91 6.44
CA TRP A 83 12.80 11.60 6.97
C TRP A 83 13.35 11.73 8.38
N LEU A 84 12.69 11.14 9.36
CA LEU A 84 13.08 11.18 10.77
C LEU A 84 13.13 9.75 11.31
N PRO A 85 14.30 9.28 11.79
CA PRO A 85 14.42 7.95 12.38
C PRO A 85 13.82 7.92 13.80
N TYR A 86 13.32 6.73 14.18
CA TYR A 86 12.99 6.41 15.57
C TYR A 86 13.36 4.94 15.86
N PRO A 87 13.45 4.50 17.11
CA PRO A 87 13.69 3.10 17.43
C PRO A 87 12.62 2.18 16.82
N GLY A 88 13.05 1.33 15.88
CA GLY A 88 12.15 0.39 15.16
C GLY A 88 11.56 0.92 13.86
N GLY A 89 11.98 2.11 13.35
CA GLY A 89 11.52 2.60 12.07
C GLY A 89 11.88 4.03 11.73
N PHE A 90 11.08 4.62 10.86
CA PHE A 90 11.23 6.01 10.42
C PHE A 90 9.88 6.65 10.11
N LEU A 91 9.84 7.96 10.22
CA LEU A 91 8.70 8.78 9.82
C LEU A 91 9.02 9.48 8.49
N LEU A 92 8.08 9.42 7.55
CA LEU A 92 8.14 10.19 6.30
C LEU A 92 7.16 11.37 6.33
N HIS A 93 7.74 12.56 6.11
CA HIS A 93 7.02 13.83 5.95
C HIS A 93 7.43 14.46 4.62
N THR A 94 7.05 13.86 3.50
CA THR A 94 7.52 14.29 2.17
C THR A 94 6.66 15.38 1.53
N GLY A 95 5.41 15.56 1.99
CA GLY A 95 4.39 16.35 1.28
C GLY A 95 3.89 15.68 0.00
N ILE A 96 4.43 14.49 -0.31
CA ILE A 96 4.09 13.67 -1.49
C ILE A 96 4.21 14.47 -2.78
N PRO A 97 5.41 15.00 -3.10
CA PRO A 97 5.60 15.80 -4.31
C PRO A 97 5.35 14.95 -5.56
N ASN A 98 4.58 15.48 -6.48
CA ASN A 98 4.28 14.78 -7.73
C ASN A 98 3.88 15.80 -8.82
N PRO A 99 4.01 15.44 -10.13
CA PRO A 99 3.76 16.35 -11.24
C PRO A 99 2.28 16.54 -11.58
N GLY A 100 1.38 15.95 -10.83
CA GLY A 100 -0.04 15.83 -11.16
C GLY A 100 -0.34 14.66 -12.09
N LEU A 101 -1.56 14.14 -12.02
CA LEU A 101 -1.98 12.90 -12.69
C LEU A 101 -1.75 12.94 -14.21
N ARG A 102 -2.19 14.00 -14.88
CA ARG A 102 -2.05 14.12 -16.34
C ARG A 102 -0.60 14.10 -16.82
N ALA A 103 0.28 14.76 -16.10
CA ALA A 103 1.71 14.79 -16.43
C ALA A 103 2.36 13.43 -16.14
N ALA A 104 1.98 12.77 -15.06
CA ALA A 104 2.44 11.43 -14.72
C ALA A 104 2.04 10.41 -15.80
N ILE A 105 0.78 10.39 -16.24
CA ILE A 105 0.31 9.52 -17.33
C ILE A 105 1.13 9.76 -18.60
N ARG A 106 1.25 11.00 -19.07
CA ARG A 106 2.02 11.32 -20.30
C ARG A 106 3.46 10.81 -20.22
N ARG A 107 4.08 10.93 -19.05
CA ARG A 107 5.48 10.57 -18.84
C ARG A 107 5.70 9.07 -18.75
N HIS A 108 4.78 8.34 -18.08
CA HIS A 108 5.06 6.98 -17.63
C HIS A 108 4.22 5.89 -18.32
N ARG A 109 3.13 6.20 -19.03
CA ARG A 109 2.25 5.19 -19.65
C ARG A 109 2.99 4.21 -20.55
N ARG A 110 3.97 4.68 -21.36
CA ARG A 110 4.78 3.79 -22.23
C ARG A 110 5.62 2.80 -21.43
N HIS A 111 6.04 3.20 -20.23
CA HIS A 111 6.77 2.34 -19.33
C HIS A 111 5.84 1.33 -18.67
N TRP A 112 4.65 1.75 -18.28
CA TRP A 112 3.62 0.87 -17.70
C TRP A 112 3.21 -0.24 -18.68
N ALA A 113 3.10 0.07 -19.97
CA ALA A 113 2.75 -0.89 -21.02
C ALA A 113 3.69 -2.10 -21.16
N ILE A 114 4.93 -1.98 -20.69
CA ILE A 114 5.96 -3.02 -20.83
C ILE A 114 6.33 -3.71 -19.51
N LEU A 115 5.61 -3.39 -18.42
CA LEU A 115 5.83 -4.06 -17.14
C LEU A 115 5.30 -5.49 -17.19
N PRO A 116 5.99 -6.46 -16.54
CA PRO A 116 5.55 -7.86 -16.52
C PRO A 116 4.39 -8.13 -15.57
N CYS A 117 3.95 -7.13 -14.81
CA CYS A 117 2.84 -7.20 -13.85
C CYS A 117 1.83 -6.07 -14.06
N PRO A 118 0.56 -6.25 -13.62
CA PRO A 118 -0.46 -5.21 -13.69
C PRO A 118 -0.05 -3.93 -12.96
N VAL A 119 -0.47 -2.79 -13.49
CA VAL A 119 -0.23 -1.48 -12.89
C VAL A 119 -1.46 -1.00 -12.15
N ILE A 120 -1.29 -0.66 -10.88
CA ILE A 120 -2.28 0.01 -10.05
C ILE A 120 -1.82 1.44 -9.84
N VAL A 121 -2.62 2.41 -10.26
CA VAL A 121 -2.31 3.83 -10.00
C VAL A 121 -2.80 4.19 -8.61
N HIS A 122 -1.90 4.74 -7.78
CA HIS A 122 -2.28 5.29 -6.47
C HIS A 122 -2.61 6.77 -6.59
N LEU A 123 -3.82 7.13 -6.18
CA LEU A 123 -4.32 8.52 -6.20
C LEU A 123 -4.54 9.07 -4.79
N LEU A 124 -4.19 10.35 -4.65
CA LEU A 124 -4.60 11.21 -3.56
C LEU A 124 -5.65 12.18 -4.08
N VAL A 125 -6.78 12.24 -3.41
CA VAL A 125 -7.89 13.12 -3.79
C VAL A 125 -8.26 14.01 -2.61
N ASP A 126 -8.64 15.25 -2.90
CA ASP A 126 -9.03 16.21 -1.86
C ASP A 126 -10.56 16.19 -1.61
N GLY A 127 -11.30 15.39 -2.38
CA GLY A 127 -12.73 15.18 -2.22
C GLY A 127 -13.38 14.42 -3.38
N PRO A 128 -14.73 14.27 -3.34
CA PRO A 128 -15.47 13.50 -4.35
C PRO A 128 -15.37 14.05 -5.77
N GLU A 129 -15.26 15.37 -5.94
CA GLU A 129 -15.15 15.99 -7.27
C GLU A 129 -13.79 15.66 -7.90
N ASP A 130 -12.71 15.80 -7.15
CA ASP A 130 -11.36 15.40 -7.57
C ASP A 130 -11.32 13.92 -7.93
N ALA A 131 -11.98 13.08 -7.13
CA ALA A 131 -12.07 11.65 -7.38
C ALA A 131 -12.73 11.34 -8.73
N ARG A 132 -13.89 11.94 -9.02
CA ARG A 132 -14.59 11.76 -10.31
C ARG A 132 -13.75 12.19 -11.51
N GLU A 133 -13.06 13.32 -11.39
CA GLU A 133 -12.20 13.80 -12.48
C GLU A 133 -11.01 12.86 -12.68
N ALA A 134 -10.35 12.44 -11.60
CA ALA A 134 -9.21 11.55 -11.66
C ALA A 134 -9.57 10.18 -12.26
N VAL A 135 -10.70 9.60 -11.86
CA VAL A 135 -11.21 8.32 -12.42
C VAL A 135 -11.39 8.41 -13.93
N ARG A 136 -12.05 9.47 -14.44
CA ARG A 136 -12.20 9.66 -15.89
C ARG A 136 -10.88 9.68 -16.64
N TRP A 137 -9.82 10.25 -16.05
CA TRP A 137 -8.49 10.21 -16.62
C TRP A 137 -7.89 8.82 -16.64
N ILE A 138 -8.05 8.07 -15.54
CA ILE A 138 -7.53 6.70 -15.41
C ILE A 138 -8.24 5.75 -16.38
N GLU A 139 -9.53 5.87 -16.55
CA GLU A 139 -10.33 5.06 -17.49
C GLU A 139 -9.90 5.22 -18.95
N SER A 140 -9.29 6.35 -19.30
CA SER A 140 -8.74 6.59 -20.63
C SER A 140 -7.34 5.99 -20.88
N VAL A 141 -6.78 5.27 -19.87
CA VAL A 141 -5.40 4.73 -19.90
C VAL A 141 -5.47 3.22 -19.86
N ASP A 142 -5.27 2.57 -21.00
CA ASP A 142 -5.41 1.10 -21.13
C ASP A 142 -4.34 0.33 -20.34
N GLU A 143 -3.20 0.96 -20.07
CA GLU A 143 -2.09 0.39 -19.32
C GLU A 143 -2.35 0.27 -17.80
N VAL A 144 -3.44 0.85 -17.29
CA VAL A 144 -3.81 0.80 -15.87
C VAL A 144 -4.83 -0.30 -15.63
N ALA A 145 -4.48 -1.27 -14.79
CA ALA A 145 -5.33 -2.41 -14.45
C ALA A 145 -6.15 -2.21 -13.17
N GLY A 146 -5.76 -1.28 -12.31
CA GLY A 146 -6.43 -0.99 -11.05
C GLY A 146 -6.18 0.43 -10.55
N LEU A 147 -7.03 0.87 -9.63
CA LEU A 147 -6.96 2.16 -8.97
C LEU A 147 -6.94 1.95 -7.46
N GLU A 148 -5.93 2.53 -6.78
CA GLU A 148 -5.91 2.61 -5.32
C GLU A 148 -6.09 4.08 -4.91
N ILE A 149 -7.14 4.38 -4.13
CA ILE A 149 -7.37 5.74 -3.60
C ILE A 149 -6.97 5.82 -2.14
N GLY A 150 -6.02 6.70 -1.84
CA GLY A 150 -5.59 7.02 -0.49
C GLY A 150 -6.55 8.03 0.15
N LEU A 151 -7.42 7.56 1.05
CA LEU A 151 -8.44 8.38 1.71
C LEU A 151 -7.87 9.25 2.84
N GLY A 152 -6.72 8.86 3.42
CA GLY A 152 -6.17 9.58 4.57
C GLY A 152 -6.98 9.37 5.85
N GLU A 153 -6.98 10.37 6.73
CA GLU A 153 -7.76 10.39 7.99
C GLU A 153 -9.11 11.01 7.71
N VAL A 154 -10.11 10.18 7.55
CA VAL A 154 -11.50 10.56 7.21
C VAL A 154 -12.48 9.82 8.13
N ASP A 155 -13.69 10.37 8.27
CA ASP A 155 -14.82 9.69 8.88
C ASP A 155 -15.54 8.76 7.86
N GLU A 156 -16.54 8.02 8.34
CA GLU A 156 -17.32 7.06 7.53
C GLU A 156 -18.04 7.74 6.35
N ARG A 157 -18.61 8.91 6.58
CA ARG A 157 -19.34 9.67 5.57
C ARG A 157 -18.41 10.16 4.46
N GLN A 158 -17.26 10.71 4.84
CA GLN A 158 -16.25 11.19 3.89
C GLN A 158 -15.67 10.04 3.09
N ALA A 159 -15.34 8.90 3.74
CA ALA A 159 -14.88 7.69 3.07
C ALA A 159 -15.90 7.21 2.03
N ALA A 160 -17.17 7.08 2.42
CA ALA A 160 -18.23 6.64 1.53
C ALA A 160 -18.43 7.59 0.34
N LEU A 161 -18.42 8.90 0.56
CA LEU A 161 -18.60 9.89 -0.52
C LEU A 161 -17.47 9.86 -1.54
N VAL A 162 -16.22 9.76 -1.09
CA VAL A 162 -15.06 9.69 -1.98
C VAL A 162 -15.04 8.38 -2.74
N VAL A 163 -15.26 7.25 -2.05
CA VAL A 163 -15.29 5.93 -2.69
C VAL A 163 -16.39 5.85 -3.72
N ALA A 164 -17.62 6.23 -3.39
CA ALA A 164 -18.74 6.23 -4.35
C ALA A 164 -18.48 7.11 -5.58
N ALA A 165 -17.77 8.22 -5.41
CA ALA A 165 -17.36 9.09 -6.51
C ALA A 165 -16.22 8.50 -7.37
N SER A 166 -15.55 7.47 -6.86
CA SER A 166 -14.40 6.80 -7.49
C SER A 166 -14.76 5.49 -8.17
N VAL A 167 -15.98 5.00 -7.98
CA VAL A 167 -16.46 3.77 -8.66
C VAL A 167 -16.56 4.03 -10.15
N GLY A 168 -15.97 3.15 -10.95
CA GLY A 168 -15.93 3.25 -12.40
C GLY A 168 -15.67 1.92 -13.09
N GLU A 169 -15.04 1.96 -14.25
CA GLU A 169 -14.73 0.79 -15.09
C GLU A 169 -13.42 0.08 -14.71
N VAL A 170 -12.66 0.63 -13.78
CA VAL A 170 -11.38 0.09 -13.29
C VAL A 170 -11.54 -0.37 -11.85
N PRO A 171 -11.06 -1.58 -11.48
CA PRO A 171 -11.12 -2.06 -10.10
C PRO A 171 -10.58 -1.05 -9.09
N LEU A 172 -11.38 -0.77 -8.07
CA LEU A 172 -11.12 0.24 -7.05
C LEU A 172 -10.71 -0.40 -5.72
N ILE A 173 -9.55 0.01 -5.22
CA ILE A 173 -9.03 -0.33 -3.90
C ILE A 173 -9.09 0.95 -3.04
N ALA A 174 -9.75 0.91 -1.89
CA ALA A 174 -9.75 2.03 -0.96
C ALA A 174 -8.66 1.83 0.10
N GLN A 175 -7.69 2.75 0.14
CA GLN A 175 -6.62 2.72 1.14
C GLN A 175 -6.95 3.63 2.33
N LEU A 176 -6.90 3.06 3.53
CA LEU A 176 -7.06 3.75 4.79
C LEU A 176 -5.84 3.53 5.70
N PRO A 177 -5.43 4.52 6.50
CA PRO A 177 -4.31 4.36 7.42
C PRO A 177 -4.56 3.25 8.44
N LEU A 178 -3.52 2.53 8.80
CA LEU A 178 -3.53 1.65 9.98
C LEU A 178 -3.87 2.48 11.22
N GLY A 179 -4.79 1.98 12.02
CA GLY A 179 -5.36 2.70 13.17
C GLY A 179 -6.71 3.38 12.89
N THR A 180 -7.16 3.40 11.65
CA THR A 180 -8.53 3.82 11.30
C THR A 180 -9.56 2.89 11.93
N ALA A 181 -10.70 3.42 12.39
CA ALA A 181 -11.79 2.63 12.93
C ALA A 181 -12.35 1.64 11.89
N VAL A 182 -12.71 0.43 12.35
CA VAL A 182 -13.24 -0.64 11.46
C VAL A 182 -14.47 -0.16 10.69
N SER A 183 -15.34 0.63 11.31
CA SER A 183 -16.54 1.18 10.67
C SER A 183 -16.25 2.03 9.42
N VAL A 184 -15.12 2.76 9.39
CA VAL A 184 -14.70 3.54 8.22
C VAL A 184 -14.27 2.62 7.06
N PHE A 185 -13.58 1.51 7.35
CA PHE A 185 -13.25 0.50 6.34
C PHE A 185 -14.52 -0.18 5.77
N VAL A 186 -15.49 -0.46 6.65
CA VAL A 186 -16.80 -1.02 6.24
C VAL A 186 -17.54 -0.03 5.35
N ALA A 187 -17.62 1.25 5.74
CA ALA A 187 -18.27 2.30 4.94
C ALA A 187 -17.63 2.46 3.55
N ALA A 188 -16.29 2.36 3.45
CA ALA A 188 -15.58 2.39 2.17
C ALA A 188 -15.93 1.16 1.29
N ALA A 189 -15.99 -0.03 1.87
CA ALA A 189 -16.35 -1.25 1.16
C ALA A 189 -17.81 -1.21 0.67
N GLU A 190 -18.75 -0.80 1.53
CA GLU A 190 -20.18 -0.67 1.20
C GLU A 190 -20.45 0.42 0.15
N ALA A 191 -19.60 1.44 0.08
CA ALA A 191 -19.68 2.49 -0.92
C ALA A 191 -19.18 2.06 -2.32
N GLY A 192 -18.66 0.83 -2.46
CA GLY A 192 -18.33 0.24 -3.75
C GLY A 192 -16.85 -0.05 -4.02
N ALA A 193 -15.97 0.06 -3.01
CA ALA A 193 -14.60 -0.44 -3.15
C ALA A 193 -14.61 -1.97 -3.32
N GLN A 194 -13.94 -2.48 -4.37
CA GLN A 194 -13.81 -3.91 -4.61
C GLN A 194 -12.74 -4.57 -3.73
N ALA A 195 -11.84 -3.78 -3.15
CA ALA A 195 -10.90 -4.21 -2.13
C ALA A 195 -10.55 -3.06 -1.18
N ILE A 196 -10.00 -3.43 -0.03
CA ILE A 196 -9.46 -2.49 0.96
C ILE A 196 -7.95 -2.68 1.04
N SER A 197 -7.19 -1.59 1.19
CA SER A 197 -5.77 -1.66 1.56
C SER A 197 -5.48 -0.93 2.87
N ILE A 198 -4.55 -1.50 3.66
CA ILE A 198 -4.10 -0.92 4.92
C ILE A 198 -2.83 -0.13 4.63
N GLY A 199 -2.92 1.20 4.68
CA GLY A 199 -1.79 2.10 4.53
C GLY A 199 -1.01 2.31 5.82
N ALA A 200 0.15 2.97 5.73
CA ALA A 200 0.98 3.29 6.89
C ALA A 200 0.21 4.14 7.93
N PRO A 201 0.41 3.88 9.23
CA PRO A 201 -0.21 4.68 10.29
C PRO A 201 0.34 6.10 10.31
N ARG A 202 -0.47 7.02 10.80
CA ARG A 202 -0.05 8.40 11.06
C ARG A 202 0.62 8.49 12.42
N GLY A 203 1.57 9.41 12.54
CA GLY A 203 2.23 9.72 13.80
C GLY A 203 3.01 11.01 13.75
N ALA A 204 3.68 11.33 14.85
CA ALA A 204 4.50 12.53 14.97
C ALA A 204 5.79 12.24 15.72
N LEU A 205 6.85 12.94 15.36
CA LEU A 205 8.14 12.96 16.08
C LEU A 205 8.55 14.38 16.41
N PRO A 206 9.37 14.59 17.46
CA PRO A 206 9.89 15.92 17.77
C PRO A 206 10.66 16.51 16.58
N GLY A 207 10.31 17.74 16.20
CA GLY A 207 11.03 18.50 15.18
C GLY A 207 12.13 19.38 15.79
N THR A 208 13.07 19.86 14.97
CA THR A 208 14.22 20.70 15.38
C THR A 208 13.78 22.07 15.92
N GLY A 209 12.58 22.54 15.61
CA GLY A 209 12.03 23.82 16.09
C GLY A 209 11.06 23.71 17.26
N GLY A 210 10.99 22.54 17.95
CA GLY A 210 10.09 22.31 19.07
C GLY A 210 8.65 21.90 18.66
N ALA A 211 8.22 22.18 17.44
CA ALA A 211 6.95 21.71 16.93
C ALA A 211 7.07 20.25 16.43
N PRO A 212 6.06 19.39 16.65
CA PRO A 212 6.07 18.02 16.15
C PRO A 212 6.01 17.98 14.61
N VAL A 213 6.76 17.06 14.02
CA VAL A 213 6.67 16.72 12.59
C VAL A 213 5.70 15.56 12.44
N HIS A 214 4.59 15.80 11.76
CA HIS A 214 3.57 14.79 11.48
C HIS A 214 3.86 14.08 10.18
N GLY A 215 3.66 12.76 10.12
CA GLY A 215 3.94 11.98 8.93
C GLY A 215 3.39 10.57 8.98
N ARG A 216 3.86 9.74 8.05
CA ARG A 216 3.56 8.30 8.02
C ARG A 216 4.70 7.53 8.67
N LEU A 217 4.37 6.57 9.52
CA LEU A 217 5.34 5.73 10.24
C LEU A 217 5.57 4.43 9.47
N TYR A 218 6.83 4.04 9.35
CA TYR A 218 7.28 2.82 8.70
C TYR A 218 8.34 2.11 9.54
N GLY A 219 8.50 0.82 9.31
CA GLY A 219 9.53 0.01 9.94
C GLY A 219 8.98 -1.24 10.65
N PRO A 220 9.85 -2.15 11.08
CA PRO A 220 9.46 -3.44 11.68
C PRO A 220 8.51 -3.32 12.88
N ALA A 221 8.58 -2.22 13.64
CA ALA A 221 7.72 -1.98 14.81
C ALA A 221 6.23 -1.86 14.44
N ILE A 222 5.89 -1.65 13.16
CA ILE A 222 4.50 -1.52 12.68
C ILE A 222 3.83 -2.88 12.49
N PHE A 223 4.60 -3.94 12.22
CA PHE A 223 4.05 -5.26 11.88
C PHE A 223 3.01 -5.82 12.86
N PRO A 224 3.19 -5.78 14.19
CA PRO A 224 2.19 -6.31 15.13
C PRO A 224 0.83 -5.63 15.00
N PHE A 225 0.81 -4.32 14.72
CA PHE A 225 -0.42 -3.57 14.53
C PHE A 225 -1.09 -3.92 13.20
N ALA A 226 -0.30 -4.11 12.13
CA ALA A 226 -0.81 -4.54 10.83
C ALA A 226 -1.47 -5.93 10.92
N LEU A 227 -0.83 -6.89 11.59
CA LEU A 227 -1.38 -8.23 11.79
C LEU A 227 -2.69 -8.19 12.59
N HIS A 228 -2.73 -7.41 13.68
CA HIS A 228 -3.96 -7.20 14.45
C HIS A 228 -5.07 -6.59 13.61
N ALA A 229 -4.77 -5.57 12.81
CA ALA A 229 -5.77 -4.92 11.95
C ALA A 229 -6.36 -5.88 10.91
N VAL A 230 -5.53 -6.69 10.23
CA VAL A 230 -6.01 -7.70 9.27
C VAL A 230 -6.97 -8.68 9.94
N THR A 231 -6.59 -9.20 11.11
CA THR A 231 -7.44 -10.15 11.88
C THR A 231 -8.80 -9.53 12.20
N ARG A 232 -8.82 -8.26 12.63
CA ARG A 232 -10.07 -7.54 12.94
C ARG A 232 -10.90 -7.25 11.68
N LEU A 233 -10.27 -6.80 10.60
CA LEU A 233 -10.98 -6.46 9.36
C LEU A 233 -11.61 -7.66 8.69
N LYS A 234 -10.95 -8.83 8.74
CA LYS A 234 -11.51 -10.08 8.18
C LYS A 234 -12.87 -10.47 8.78
N GLU A 235 -13.11 -10.13 10.04
CA GLU A 235 -14.40 -10.42 10.71
C GLU A 235 -15.55 -9.54 10.18
N HIS A 236 -15.24 -8.38 9.62
CA HIS A 236 -16.21 -7.35 9.25
C HIS A 236 -16.34 -7.10 7.75
N LEU A 237 -15.27 -7.35 6.98
CA LEU A 237 -15.24 -7.08 5.55
C LEU A 237 -15.57 -8.33 4.73
N ARG A 238 -16.31 -8.12 3.65
CA ARG A 238 -16.59 -9.15 2.61
C ARG A 238 -15.69 -9.00 1.38
N VAL A 239 -15.04 -7.86 1.24
CA VAL A 239 -14.11 -7.58 0.15
C VAL A 239 -12.69 -8.00 0.54
N PRO A 240 -11.82 -8.32 -0.44
CA PRO A 240 -10.41 -8.64 -0.21
C PRO A 240 -9.66 -7.53 0.52
N VAL A 241 -8.68 -7.91 1.35
CA VAL A 241 -7.80 -7.00 2.09
C VAL A 241 -6.37 -7.13 1.61
N PHE A 242 -5.79 -6.03 1.15
CA PHE A 242 -4.36 -5.86 0.92
C PHE A 242 -3.73 -5.38 2.23
N ALA A 243 -2.82 -6.14 2.79
CA ALA A 243 -2.19 -5.81 4.05
C ALA A 243 -0.82 -5.17 3.82
N GLY A 244 -0.50 -4.13 4.56
CA GLY A 244 0.81 -3.50 4.57
C GLY A 244 1.23 -3.09 5.97
N GLY A 245 2.52 -2.81 6.14
CA GLY A 245 3.09 -2.25 7.36
C GLY A 245 4.08 -3.16 8.07
N GLY A 246 5.36 -2.80 7.98
CA GLY A 246 6.43 -3.39 8.78
C GLY A 246 6.84 -4.81 8.42
N VAL A 247 6.59 -5.25 7.19
CA VAL A 247 7.00 -6.57 6.69
C VAL A 247 8.43 -6.50 6.19
N TYR A 248 9.34 -7.19 6.88
CA TYR A 248 10.77 -7.25 6.57
C TYR A 248 11.30 -8.69 6.45
N ARG A 249 10.43 -9.68 6.66
CA ARG A 249 10.74 -11.11 6.54
C ARG A 249 9.57 -11.84 5.90
N ARG A 250 9.86 -12.93 5.19
CA ARG A 250 8.85 -13.76 4.51
C ARG A 250 7.81 -14.31 5.49
N GLU A 251 8.22 -14.74 6.68
CA GLU A 251 7.31 -15.28 7.72
C GLU A 251 6.26 -14.26 8.15
N GLN A 252 6.60 -12.97 8.16
CA GLN A 252 5.67 -11.90 8.48
C GLN A 252 4.62 -11.74 7.36
N ALA A 253 5.04 -11.83 6.09
CA ALA A 253 4.11 -11.82 4.97
C ALA A 253 3.16 -13.02 5.02
N VAL A 254 3.71 -14.24 5.26
CA VAL A 254 2.91 -15.46 5.46
C VAL A 254 1.90 -15.29 6.58
N ALA A 255 2.28 -14.69 7.70
CA ALA A 255 1.37 -14.44 8.81
C ALA A 255 0.19 -13.52 8.43
N LEU A 256 0.42 -12.47 7.64
CA LEU A 256 -0.65 -11.60 7.14
C LEU A 256 -1.60 -12.34 6.19
N LEU A 257 -1.06 -13.16 5.27
CA LEU A 257 -1.86 -13.97 4.35
C LEU A 257 -2.71 -14.99 5.11
N ARG A 258 -2.14 -15.67 6.12
CA ARG A 258 -2.89 -16.59 6.99
C ARG A 258 -3.95 -15.89 7.84
N ALA A 259 -3.72 -14.65 8.22
CA ALA A 259 -4.71 -13.83 8.92
C ALA A 259 -5.88 -13.41 8.02
N GLY A 260 -5.76 -13.58 6.70
CA GLY A 260 -6.82 -13.37 5.72
C GLY A 260 -6.59 -12.22 4.74
N ALA A 261 -5.39 -11.66 4.68
CA ALA A 261 -5.01 -10.79 3.58
C ALA A 261 -4.91 -11.60 2.27
N VAL A 262 -5.28 -11.00 1.13
CA VAL A 262 -5.12 -11.61 -0.20
C VAL A 262 -3.79 -11.21 -0.84
N ALA A 263 -3.23 -10.08 -0.43
CA ALA A 263 -1.92 -9.62 -0.86
C ALA A 263 -1.23 -8.81 0.24
N VAL A 264 0.10 -8.72 0.15
CA VAL A 264 0.95 -7.97 1.07
C VAL A 264 1.63 -6.83 0.32
N GLN A 265 1.40 -5.61 0.75
CA GLN A 265 2.07 -4.41 0.25
C GLN A 265 3.38 -4.19 1.01
N LEU A 266 4.50 -4.31 0.31
CA LEU A 266 5.85 -4.14 0.86
C LEU A 266 6.24 -2.66 0.85
N ASP A 267 6.60 -2.15 2.01
CA ASP A 267 6.99 -0.76 2.24
C ASP A 267 8.52 -0.58 2.36
N GLY A 268 9.03 -0.16 3.50
CA GLY A 268 10.44 0.17 3.72
C GLY A 268 11.44 -0.94 3.39
N VAL A 269 11.03 -2.19 3.37
CA VAL A 269 11.88 -3.32 2.94
C VAL A 269 12.28 -3.20 1.47
N MET A 270 11.48 -2.55 0.63
CA MET A 270 11.77 -2.32 -0.78
C MET A 270 13.03 -1.48 -1.02
N TRP A 271 13.44 -0.70 -0.03
CA TRP A 271 14.67 0.12 -0.08
C TRP A 271 15.92 -0.59 0.48
N THR A 272 15.76 -1.79 1.02
CA THR A 272 16.85 -2.48 1.72
C THR A 272 17.06 -3.92 1.24
N THR A 273 16.14 -4.81 1.56
CA THR A 273 16.30 -6.27 1.42
C THR A 273 15.03 -6.94 0.91
N ALA A 274 14.40 -6.37 -0.13
CA ALA A 274 13.15 -6.89 -0.71
C ALA A 274 13.26 -8.38 -1.09
N GLU A 275 14.40 -8.83 -1.58
CA GLU A 275 14.69 -10.23 -1.93
C GLU A 275 14.38 -11.21 -0.79
N ARG A 276 14.65 -10.84 0.47
CA ARG A 276 14.36 -11.69 1.64
C ARG A 276 12.87 -11.99 1.84
N VAL A 277 11.99 -11.23 1.20
CA VAL A 277 10.55 -11.44 1.27
C VAL A 277 10.02 -12.05 -0.03
N LEU A 278 10.56 -11.60 -1.16
CA LEU A 278 10.09 -11.96 -2.50
C LEU A 278 10.59 -13.34 -2.96
N SER A 279 11.85 -13.70 -2.66
CA SER A 279 12.40 -14.99 -3.06
C SER A 279 11.90 -16.11 -2.14
N PRO A 280 11.53 -17.27 -2.68
CA PRO A 280 11.48 -18.49 -1.89
C PRO A 280 12.92 -18.86 -1.48
N ASP A 281 13.13 -19.24 -0.23
CA ASP A 281 14.42 -19.78 0.26
C ASP A 281 14.82 -21.04 -0.51
#